data_334597e02747ad70eb73070c39604b96
#
_entry.id   334597e02747ad70eb73070c39604b96
#
_cell.length_a   1.000
_cell.length_b   1.000
_cell.length_c   1.000
_cell.angle_alpha   90.00
_cell.angle_beta   90.00
_cell.angle_gamma   90.00
#
_symmetry.space_group_name_H-M   'P 1'
#
loop_
_entity.id
_entity.type
_entity.pdbx_description
1 polymer ?
#
loop_
_entity_poly.entity_id
_entity_poly.type
_entity_poly.pdbx_seq_one_letter_code
_entity_poly.pdbx_strand_id
1 'polypeptide(L)'
;MAANGLQNAKPNPMVGAVIVHNGRIIGEGYHVRCGQAHAEVNAFASVAKADEHLLSESTIYVSLEPCSHYGKTPPCADLIIAKGVRRVVVGTIDPFAKVKGRGIDKLRDAGIDVTVGVLEKECQWLNRRFFVYNLKHRPYIMLKWCQTENGFLDDGFKPCRLSSPFTTMLVHKLRAETDAI
;
A
#
# COMPACT_ATOMS: atom_id res chain seq x y z
N MET A 1 -2.13 -4.49 7.60
CA MET A 1 -0.66 -4.55 7.41
C MET A 1 -0.14 -3.41 6.55
N ALA A 2 -0.47 -3.26 5.27
CA ALA A 2 0.06 -2.21 4.37
C ALA A 2 -0.02 -0.79 4.98
N ALA A 3 -1.09 -0.45 5.69
CA ALA A 3 -1.26 0.85 6.36
C ALA A 3 -0.17 1.18 7.40
N ASN A 4 0.58 0.19 7.90
CA ASN A 4 1.69 0.42 8.83
C ASN A 4 2.85 1.20 8.18
N GLY A 5 2.91 1.23 6.83
CA GLY A 5 3.87 2.03 6.07
C GLY A 5 3.57 3.53 5.99
N LEU A 6 2.42 3.99 6.50
CA LEU A 6 1.91 5.36 6.30
C LEU A 6 2.92 6.48 6.59
N GLN A 7 3.70 6.34 7.64
CA GLN A 7 4.65 7.39 8.06
C GLN A 7 5.98 7.35 7.29
N ASN A 8 6.47 6.16 6.98
CA ASN A 8 7.86 5.99 6.55
C ASN A 8 8.01 5.52 5.09
N ALA A 9 6.97 4.97 4.47
CA ALA A 9 7.04 4.51 3.07
C ALA A 9 7.09 5.67 2.07
N LYS A 10 6.59 6.85 2.42
CA LYS A 10 6.55 8.03 1.55
C LYS A 10 7.91 8.36 0.95
N PRO A 11 7.98 8.75 -0.33
CA PRO A 11 6.89 8.98 -1.29
C PRO A 11 6.36 7.70 -1.95
N ASN A 12 6.90 6.52 -1.60
CA ASN A 12 6.44 5.24 -2.12
C ASN A 12 5.02 4.91 -1.61
N PRO A 13 4.25 4.09 -2.35
CA PRO A 13 2.96 3.62 -1.89
C PRO A 13 3.09 2.68 -0.67
N MET A 14 2.03 2.63 0.12
CA MET A 14 1.87 1.64 1.18
C MET A 14 1.51 0.29 0.54
N VAL A 15 2.40 -0.67 0.65
CA VAL A 15 2.21 -2.02 0.11
C VAL A 15 2.30 -3.05 1.23
N GLY A 16 1.43 -4.05 1.16
CA GLY A 16 1.46 -5.22 2.03
C GLY A 16 1.42 -6.48 1.18
N ALA A 17 2.09 -7.52 1.66
CA ALA A 17 2.12 -8.84 1.05
C ALA A 17 1.89 -9.93 2.10
N VAL A 18 1.11 -10.95 1.74
CA VAL A 18 0.82 -12.11 2.60
C VAL A 18 0.95 -13.38 1.78
N ILE A 19 1.66 -14.37 2.31
CA ILE A 19 1.84 -15.68 1.68
C ILE A 19 0.99 -16.70 2.44
N VAL A 20 0.11 -17.38 1.72
CA VAL A 20 -0.86 -18.32 2.29
C VAL A 20 -0.70 -19.71 1.68
N HIS A 21 -0.59 -20.71 2.52
CA HIS A 21 -0.64 -22.13 2.15
C HIS A 21 -1.80 -22.82 2.86
N ASN A 22 -2.73 -23.39 2.11
CA ASN A 22 -3.90 -24.10 2.65
C ASN A 22 -4.64 -23.35 3.78
N GLY A 23 -4.89 -22.05 3.58
CA GLY A 23 -5.58 -21.20 4.54
C GLY A 23 -4.72 -20.71 5.72
N ARG A 24 -3.47 -21.18 5.85
CA ARG A 24 -2.51 -20.74 6.87
C ARG A 24 -1.59 -19.66 6.31
N ILE A 25 -1.46 -18.53 6.99
CA ILE A 25 -0.45 -17.53 6.67
C ILE A 25 0.92 -18.09 7.08
N ILE A 26 1.83 -18.19 6.12
CA ILE A 26 3.22 -18.67 6.32
C ILE A 26 4.25 -17.55 6.21
N GLY A 27 3.87 -16.40 5.63
CA GLY A 27 4.72 -15.23 5.53
C GLY A 27 3.91 -13.97 5.36
N GLU A 28 4.40 -12.86 5.91
CA GLU A 28 3.74 -11.57 5.81
C GLU A 28 4.75 -10.42 5.87
N GLY A 29 4.47 -9.33 5.18
CA GLY A 29 5.33 -8.17 5.16
C GLY A 29 4.65 -6.92 4.61
N TYR A 30 5.22 -5.77 4.91
CA TYR A 30 4.81 -4.49 4.34
C TYR A 30 6.04 -3.64 4.00
N HIS A 31 5.86 -2.65 3.16
CA HIS A 31 6.92 -1.68 2.85
C HIS A 31 7.12 -0.74 4.03
N VAL A 32 8.17 -0.99 4.81
CA VAL A 32 8.39 -0.31 6.09
C VAL A 32 8.86 1.13 5.89
N ARG A 33 9.81 1.35 4.97
CA ARG A 33 10.44 2.66 4.75
C ARG A 33 10.91 2.81 3.30
N CYS A 34 10.74 4.01 2.75
CA CYS A 34 11.27 4.36 1.44
C CYS A 34 12.77 4.04 1.34
N GLY A 35 13.17 3.38 0.24
CA GLY A 35 14.54 2.95 -0.01
C GLY A 35 14.94 1.63 0.66
N GLN A 36 14.08 1.01 1.45
CA GLN A 36 14.27 -0.32 2.02
C GLN A 36 13.49 -1.39 1.25
N ALA A 37 13.52 -2.63 1.75
CA ALA A 37 12.84 -3.79 1.17
C ALA A 37 11.35 -3.54 0.93
N HIS A 38 10.85 -4.02 -0.20
CA HIS A 38 9.43 -4.00 -0.54
C HIS A 38 8.66 -5.04 0.29
N ALA A 39 7.34 -4.94 0.27
CA ALA A 39 6.44 -5.80 1.04
C ALA A 39 6.66 -7.30 0.73
N GLU A 40 6.83 -7.63 -0.54
CA GLU A 40 7.04 -9.00 -1.00
C GLU A 40 8.36 -9.57 -0.45
N VAL A 41 9.44 -8.77 -0.48
CA VAL A 41 10.75 -9.17 0.09
C VAL A 41 10.61 -9.47 1.57
N ASN A 42 9.93 -8.58 2.32
CA ASN A 42 9.68 -8.75 3.74
C ASN A 42 8.78 -9.96 4.02
N ALA A 43 7.77 -10.22 3.17
CA ALA A 43 6.89 -11.38 3.29
C ALA A 43 7.68 -12.69 3.10
N PHE A 44 8.52 -12.80 2.08
CA PHE A 44 9.38 -13.97 1.90
C PHE A 44 10.41 -14.12 3.01
N ALA A 45 10.97 -13.03 3.50
CA ALA A 45 11.94 -13.06 4.61
C ALA A 45 11.32 -13.50 5.94
N SER A 46 10.01 -13.35 6.11
CA SER A 46 9.28 -13.76 7.31
C SER A 46 8.86 -15.24 7.30
N VAL A 47 8.98 -15.92 6.16
CA VAL A 47 8.68 -17.36 6.06
C VAL A 47 9.67 -18.16 6.89
N ALA A 48 9.16 -18.99 7.79
CA ALA A 48 10.01 -19.87 8.58
C ALA A 48 10.73 -20.88 7.67
N LYS A 49 11.99 -21.20 7.97
CA LYS A 49 12.80 -22.15 7.17
C LYS A 49 12.10 -23.50 6.98
N ALA A 50 11.34 -23.94 7.99
CA ALA A 50 10.56 -25.17 7.92
C ALA A 50 9.43 -25.13 6.89
N ASP A 51 8.92 -23.92 6.56
CA ASP A 51 7.80 -23.70 5.64
C ASP A 51 8.25 -23.31 4.21
N GLU A 52 9.55 -23.07 3.96
CA GLU A 52 10.04 -22.64 2.65
C GLU A 52 9.65 -23.60 1.51
N HIS A 53 9.59 -24.91 1.78
CA HIS A 53 9.19 -25.92 0.81
C HIS A 53 7.73 -25.80 0.35
N LEU A 54 6.88 -25.11 1.12
CA LEU A 54 5.47 -24.90 0.81
C LEU A 54 5.24 -23.74 -0.19
N LEU A 55 6.26 -22.94 -0.49
CA LEU A 55 6.12 -21.77 -1.34
C LEU A 55 5.58 -22.09 -2.74
N SER A 56 5.99 -23.21 -3.32
CA SER A 56 5.53 -23.64 -4.65
C SER A 56 4.04 -24.01 -4.72
N GLU A 57 3.41 -24.26 -3.58
CA GLU A 57 1.98 -24.58 -3.46
C GLU A 57 1.19 -23.44 -2.80
N SER A 58 1.85 -22.34 -2.52
CA SER A 58 1.28 -21.19 -1.83
C SER A 58 0.75 -20.13 -2.81
N THR A 59 -0.13 -19.29 -2.30
CA THR A 59 -0.59 -18.07 -2.98
C THR A 59 -0.01 -16.86 -2.28
N ILE A 60 0.59 -15.94 -3.02
CA ILE A 60 0.96 -14.62 -2.51
C ILE A 60 -0.13 -13.60 -2.86
N TYR A 61 -0.58 -12.85 -1.87
CA TYR A 61 -1.52 -11.74 -1.98
C TYR A 61 -0.76 -10.45 -1.80
N VAL A 62 -0.88 -9.52 -2.74
CA VAL A 62 -0.23 -8.20 -2.69
C VAL A 62 -1.25 -7.10 -2.92
N SER A 63 -1.19 -6.03 -2.14
CA SER A 63 -2.15 -4.93 -2.25
C SER A 63 -1.94 -4.04 -3.48
N LEU A 64 -0.74 -4.08 -4.09
CA LEU A 64 -0.38 -3.33 -5.29
C LEU A 64 0.45 -4.23 -6.20
N GLU A 65 0.39 -3.98 -7.51
CA GLU A 65 1.17 -4.69 -8.53
C GLU A 65 2.66 -4.81 -8.16
N PRO A 66 3.25 -6.01 -8.17
CA PRO A 66 4.70 -6.20 -7.97
C PRO A 66 5.53 -5.46 -9.01
N CYS A 67 6.55 -4.74 -8.57
CA CYS A 67 7.41 -4.00 -9.47
C CYS A 67 8.17 -4.92 -10.45
N SER A 68 8.37 -4.42 -11.70
CA SER A 68 9.05 -5.13 -12.79
C SER A 68 10.35 -4.48 -13.24
N HIS A 69 10.65 -3.29 -12.73
CA HIS A 69 11.85 -2.54 -13.11
C HIS A 69 12.96 -2.70 -12.06
N TYR A 70 14.19 -2.68 -12.52
CA TYR A 70 15.36 -2.63 -11.65
C TYR A 70 15.49 -1.23 -11.05
N GLY A 71 15.46 -1.17 -9.72
CA GLY A 71 15.77 0.00 -8.94
C GLY A 71 17.05 -0.21 -8.16
N LYS A 72 17.03 0.08 -6.86
CA LYS A 72 18.13 -0.26 -5.92
C LYS A 72 18.21 -1.76 -5.63
N THR A 73 17.12 -2.48 -5.84
CA THR A 73 16.98 -3.93 -5.63
C THR A 73 16.38 -4.57 -6.88
N PRO A 74 16.57 -5.89 -7.06
CA PRO A 74 15.88 -6.62 -8.12
C PRO A 74 14.35 -6.49 -8.02
N PRO A 75 13.62 -6.57 -9.14
CA PRO A 75 12.17 -6.47 -9.17
C PRO A 75 11.48 -7.53 -8.30
N CYS A 76 10.37 -7.16 -7.64
CA CYS A 76 9.59 -8.11 -6.86
C CYS A 76 8.96 -9.22 -7.71
N ALA A 77 8.60 -8.91 -8.97
CA ALA A 77 8.14 -9.93 -9.92
C ALA A 77 9.18 -11.03 -10.13
N ASP A 78 10.48 -10.67 -10.26
CA ASP A 78 11.57 -11.65 -10.40
C ASP A 78 11.76 -12.48 -9.14
N LEU A 79 11.63 -11.86 -7.96
CA LEU A 79 11.71 -12.56 -6.69
C LEU A 79 10.59 -13.59 -6.56
N ILE A 80 9.35 -13.24 -6.91
CA ILE A 80 8.19 -14.15 -6.87
C ILE A 80 8.42 -15.36 -7.78
N ILE A 81 8.91 -15.10 -9.01
CA ILE A 81 9.26 -16.17 -9.97
C ILE A 81 10.36 -17.07 -9.39
N ALA A 82 11.45 -16.48 -8.89
CA ALA A 82 12.59 -17.23 -8.32
C ALA A 82 12.21 -18.06 -7.08
N LYS A 83 11.22 -17.63 -6.30
CA LYS A 83 10.68 -18.37 -5.15
C LYS A 83 9.74 -19.49 -5.54
N GLY A 84 9.39 -19.63 -6.82
CA GLY A 84 8.58 -20.72 -7.34
C GLY A 84 7.10 -20.64 -6.99
N VAL A 85 6.61 -19.50 -6.54
CA VAL A 85 5.18 -19.32 -6.24
C VAL A 85 4.39 -19.40 -7.55
N ARG A 86 3.30 -20.18 -7.58
CA ARG A 86 2.50 -20.43 -8.79
C ARG A 86 1.25 -19.60 -8.89
N ARG A 87 0.84 -18.93 -7.83
CA ARG A 87 -0.36 -18.11 -7.80
C ARG A 87 -0.12 -16.77 -7.11
N VAL A 88 -0.53 -15.69 -7.77
CA VAL A 88 -0.41 -14.32 -7.26
C VAL A 88 -1.79 -13.65 -7.34
N VAL A 89 -2.19 -13.02 -6.25
CA VAL A 89 -3.42 -12.22 -6.18
C VAL A 89 -3.03 -10.77 -5.94
N VAL A 90 -3.38 -9.91 -6.87
CA VAL A 90 -3.04 -8.48 -6.86
C VAL A 90 -4.29 -7.65 -6.57
N GLY A 91 -4.20 -6.76 -5.59
CA GLY A 91 -5.30 -5.86 -5.25
C GLY A 91 -5.58 -4.85 -6.34
N THR A 92 -4.59 -4.10 -6.78
CA THR A 92 -4.75 -3.10 -7.85
C THR A 92 -3.48 -2.95 -8.67
N ILE A 93 -3.63 -2.49 -9.91
CA ILE A 93 -2.52 -2.18 -10.83
C ILE A 93 -1.83 -0.90 -10.35
N ASP A 94 -0.51 -0.84 -10.48
CA ASP A 94 0.27 0.36 -10.17
C ASP A 94 -0.02 1.45 -11.22
N PRO A 95 -0.45 2.65 -10.82
CA PRO A 95 -0.72 3.75 -11.74
C PRO A 95 0.56 4.36 -12.34
N PHE A 96 1.73 4.06 -11.79
CA PHE A 96 2.99 4.59 -12.27
C PHE A 96 3.35 4.02 -13.65
N ALA A 97 3.51 4.88 -14.65
CA ALA A 97 3.63 4.49 -16.05
C ALA A 97 4.77 3.51 -16.37
N LYS A 98 5.84 3.49 -15.54
CA LYS A 98 6.96 2.55 -15.71
C LYS A 98 6.66 1.13 -15.20
N VAL A 99 5.61 0.95 -14.40
CA VAL A 99 5.21 -0.34 -13.81
C VAL A 99 3.95 -0.85 -14.48
N LYS A 100 2.97 -0.04 -14.66
CA LYS A 100 1.58 -0.29 -15.10
C LYS A 100 1.41 -1.54 -15.98
N GLY A 101 0.99 -2.64 -15.36
CA GLY A 101 0.73 -3.93 -16.02
C GLY A 101 1.97 -4.79 -16.27
N ARG A 102 3.17 -4.23 -16.31
CA ARG A 102 4.40 -4.97 -16.68
C ARG A 102 4.81 -6.03 -15.66
N GLY A 103 4.54 -5.81 -14.38
CA GLY A 103 4.80 -6.80 -13.34
C GLY A 103 3.87 -8.01 -13.47
N ILE A 104 2.59 -7.74 -13.74
CA ILE A 104 1.57 -8.75 -13.99
C ILE A 104 1.90 -9.57 -15.24
N ASP A 105 2.23 -8.90 -16.35
CA ASP A 105 2.57 -9.56 -17.61
C ASP A 105 3.79 -10.45 -17.42
N LYS A 106 4.84 -9.96 -16.76
CA LYS A 106 6.05 -10.75 -16.47
C LYS A 106 5.76 -12.02 -15.64
N LEU A 107 4.87 -11.92 -14.65
CA LEU A 107 4.45 -13.08 -13.86
C LEU A 107 3.68 -14.09 -14.72
N ARG A 108 2.76 -13.62 -15.58
CA ARG A 108 2.00 -14.47 -16.50
C ARG A 108 2.89 -15.16 -17.55
N ASP A 109 3.84 -14.43 -18.12
CA ASP A 109 4.82 -14.96 -19.08
C ASP A 109 5.69 -16.06 -18.46
N ALA A 110 5.90 -16.00 -17.14
CA ALA A 110 6.57 -17.06 -16.38
C ALA A 110 5.66 -18.25 -15.99
N GLY A 111 4.41 -18.25 -16.47
CA GLY A 111 3.45 -19.33 -16.20
C GLY A 111 2.76 -19.27 -14.83
N ILE A 112 2.80 -18.11 -14.16
CA ILE A 112 2.15 -17.91 -12.87
C ILE A 112 0.68 -17.51 -13.09
N ASP A 113 -0.24 -18.14 -12.32
CA ASP A 113 -1.64 -17.74 -12.29
C ASP A 113 -1.80 -16.40 -11.56
N VAL A 114 -2.23 -15.35 -12.27
CA VAL A 114 -2.36 -13.99 -11.71
C VAL A 114 -3.80 -13.51 -11.78
N THR A 115 -4.41 -13.37 -10.61
CA THR A 115 -5.71 -12.73 -10.41
C THR A 115 -5.51 -11.27 -10.01
N VAL A 116 -6.23 -10.34 -10.65
CA VAL A 116 -6.11 -8.90 -10.40
C VAL A 116 -7.47 -8.32 -10.01
N GLY A 117 -7.46 -7.27 -9.17
CA GLY A 117 -8.66 -6.52 -8.81
C GLY A 117 -9.36 -7.00 -7.53
N VAL A 118 -8.71 -7.84 -6.74
CA VAL A 118 -9.27 -8.28 -5.46
C VAL A 118 -9.14 -7.17 -4.42
N LEU A 119 -10.29 -6.72 -3.88
CA LEU A 119 -10.38 -5.54 -2.98
C LEU A 119 -9.76 -4.28 -3.64
N GLU A 120 -10.01 -4.11 -4.94
CA GLU A 120 -9.35 -3.03 -5.71
C GLU A 120 -9.66 -1.65 -5.16
N LYS A 121 -10.91 -1.38 -4.81
CA LYS A 121 -11.35 -0.08 -4.28
C LYS A 121 -10.65 0.25 -2.96
N GLU A 122 -10.53 -0.73 -2.08
CA GLU A 122 -9.86 -0.60 -0.79
C GLU A 122 -8.35 -0.37 -0.95
N CYS A 123 -7.72 -1.10 -1.87
CA CYS A 123 -6.30 -0.94 -2.20
C CYS A 123 -6.00 0.44 -2.81
N GLN A 124 -6.87 0.92 -3.72
CA GLN A 124 -6.77 2.27 -4.28
C GLN A 124 -7.02 3.35 -3.22
N TRP A 125 -8.02 3.17 -2.37
CA TRP A 125 -8.31 4.10 -1.28
C TRP A 125 -7.17 4.20 -0.28
N LEU A 126 -6.53 3.09 0.07
CA LEU A 126 -5.34 3.06 0.91
C LEU A 126 -4.25 3.99 0.35
N ASN A 127 -4.00 3.91 -0.95
CA ASN A 127 -2.97 4.65 -1.65
C ASN A 127 -3.51 5.86 -2.44
N ARG A 128 -4.69 6.43 -2.08
CA ARG A 128 -5.37 7.49 -2.85
C ARG A 128 -4.49 8.70 -3.16
N ARG A 129 -3.55 9.05 -2.26
CA ARG A 129 -2.60 10.16 -2.46
C ARG A 129 -1.65 9.84 -3.61
N PHE A 130 -1.07 8.64 -3.60
CA PHE A 130 -0.18 8.12 -4.65
C PHE A 130 -0.92 8.02 -6.00
N PHE A 131 -2.14 7.49 -6.01
CA PHE A 131 -2.97 7.40 -7.22
C PHE A 131 -3.32 8.77 -7.80
N VAL A 132 -3.74 9.73 -6.97
CA VAL A 132 -4.05 11.09 -7.44
C VAL A 132 -2.83 11.76 -8.02
N TYR A 133 -1.67 11.63 -7.38
CA TYR A 133 -0.43 12.22 -7.88
C TYR A 133 -0.03 11.63 -9.25
N ASN A 134 -0.02 10.31 -9.39
CA ASN A 134 0.43 9.66 -10.63
C ASN A 134 -0.56 9.78 -11.79
N LEU A 135 -1.87 9.81 -11.51
CA LEU A 135 -2.90 9.87 -12.55
C LEU A 135 -3.32 11.30 -12.91
N LYS A 136 -3.27 12.23 -11.95
CA LYS A 136 -3.77 13.60 -12.12
C LYS A 136 -2.68 14.67 -12.05
N HIS A 137 -1.44 14.27 -11.76
CA HIS A 137 -0.29 15.18 -11.63
C HIS A 137 -0.54 16.37 -10.70
N ARG A 138 -1.24 16.12 -9.61
CA ARG A 138 -1.53 17.11 -8.56
C ARG A 138 -1.54 16.47 -7.18
N PRO A 139 -1.36 17.24 -6.09
CA PRO A 139 -1.47 16.71 -4.75
C PRO A 139 -2.90 16.24 -4.45
N TYR A 140 -3.02 15.32 -3.49
CA TYR A 140 -4.29 14.98 -2.87
C TYR A 140 -4.59 16.04 -1.81
N ILE A 141 -5.60 16.87 -2.08
CA ILE A 141 -6.00 17.97 -1.20
C ILE A 141 -7.08 17.49 -0.23
N MET A 142 -6.88 17.78 1.04
CA MET A 142 -7.84 17.51 2.10
C MET A 142 -8.21 18.80 2.82
N LEU A 143 -9.46 19.18 2.71
CA LEU A 143 -9.99 20.35 3.42
C LEU A 143 -10.59 19.87 4.75
N LYS A 144 -10.19 20.52 5.84
CA LYS A 144 -10.73 20.29 7.18
C LYS A 144 -11.12 21.59 7.84
N TRP A 145 -12.36 21.69 8.24
CA TRP A 145 -12.85 22.83 9.02
C TRP A 145 -13.70 22.33 10.20
N CYS A 146 -14.02 23.23 11.09
CA CYS A 146 -14.95 23.01 12.18
C CYS A 146 -16.00 24.11 12.15
N GLN A 147 -17.26 23.75 12.29
CA GLN A 147 -18.36 24.69 12.28
C GLN A 147 -19.39 24.32 13.34
N THR A 148 -20.19 25.29 13.74
CA THR A 148 -21.38 25.10 14.58
C THR A 148 -22.48 24.39 13.78
N GLU A 149 -23.52 23.89 14.46
CA GLU A 149 -24.67 23.24 13.83
C GLU A 149 -25.35 24.14 12.77
N ASN A 150 -25.39 25.43 13.02
CA ASN A 150 -25.94 26.43 12.10
C ASN A 150 -24.92 27.03 11.11
N GLY A 151 -23.74 26.39 10.96
CA GLY A 151 -22.76 26.62 9.88
C GLY A 151 -21.75 27.75 10.11
N PHE A 152 -21.66 28.30 11.32
CA PHE A 152 -20.68 29.37 11.62
C PHE A 152 -19.32 28.77 12.05
N LEU A 153 -18.24 29.47 11.69
CA LEU A 153 -16.86 29.09 12.03
C LEU A 153 -16.36 29.80 13.29
N ASP A 154 -17.01 30.88 13.69
CA ASP A 154 -16.66 31.72 14.84
C ASP A 154 -17.91 32.30 15.52
N ASP A 155 -17.73 33.15 16.51
CA ASP A 155 -18.77 33.95 17.18
C ASP A 155 -18.58 35.40 16.83
N GLY A 156 -19.11 35.84 15.67
CA GLY A 156 -19.07 37.23 15.22
C GLY A 156 -17.64 37.77 15.10
N PHE A 157 -16.75 37.07 14.42
CA PHE A 157 -15.31 37.35 14.27
C PHE A 157 -14.49 37.19 15.57
N LYS A 158 -15.07 36.66 16.64
CA LYS A 158 -14.34 36.33 17.86
C LYS A 158 -13.95 34.85 17.85
N PRO A 159 -12.68 34.52 18.19
CA PRO A 159 -12.27 33.12 18.31
C PRO A 159 -13.13 32.37 19.32
N CYS A 160 -13.73 31.29 18.91
CA CYS A 160 -14.44 30.39 19.82
C CYS A 160 -13.92 28.94 19.65
N ARG A 161 -13.96 28.21 20.75
CA ARG A 161 -13.51 26.82 20.75
C ARG A 161 -14.67 25.89 20.39
N LEU A 162 -14.74 25.48 19.13
CA LEU A 162 -15.76 24.55 18.63
C LEU A 162 -15.40 23.08 18.83
N SER A 163 -14.12 22.77 19.06
CA SER A 163 -13.61 21.39 19.12
C SER A 163 -13.31 20.98 20.56
N SER A 164 -13.65 19.74 20.92
CA SER A 164 -13.23 19.12 22.17
C SER A 164 -11.73 18.79 22.16
N PRO A 165 -11.10 18.54 23.33
CA PRO A 165 -9.72 18.04 23.37
C PRO A 165 -9.51 16.78 22.54
N PHE A 166 -10.48 15.86 22.54
CA PHE A 166 -10.43 14.62 21.76
C PHE A 166 -10.42 14.91 20.25
N THR A 167 -11.33 15.74 19.74
CA THR A 167 -11.33 16.13 18.32
C THR A 167 -10.08 16.87 17.92
N THR A 168 -9.50 17.69 18.79
CA THR A 168 -8.22 18.36 18.56
C THR A 168 -7.08 17.34 18.39
N MET A 169 -7.04 16.29 19.21
CA MET A 169 -6.08 15.19 19.08
C MET A 169 -6.21 14.46 17.72
N LEU A 170 -7.44 14.17 17.27
CA LEU A 170 -7.68 13.60 15.94
C LEU A 170 -7.20 14.48 14.80
N VAL A 171 -7.38 15.81 14.93
CA VAL A 171 -6.86 16.78 13.95
C VAL A 171 -5.33 16.77 13.91
N HIS A 172 -4.66 16.69 15.06
CA HIS A 172 -3.20 16.57 15.09
C HIS A 172 -2.72 15.25 14.46
N LYS A 173 -3.41 14.15 14.70
CA LYS A 173 -3.13 12.88 14.00
C LYS A 173 -3.24 13.06 12.49
N LEU A 174 -4.33 13.68 12.01
CA LEU A 174 -4.55 13.93 10.59
C LEU A 174 -3.44 14.78 9.98
N ARG A 175 -2.99 15.84 10.70
CA ARG A 175 -1.86 16.68 10.28
C ARG A 175 -0.56 15.90 10.18
N ALA A 176 -0.28 15.01 11.16
CA ALA A 176 0.92 14.18 11.14
C ALA A 176 0.95 13.18 9.95
N GLU A 177 -0.20 12.85 9.39
CA GLU A 177 -0.34 11.98 8.22
C GLU A 177 -0.20 12.73 6.88
N THR A 178 -0.17 14.06 6.87
CA THR A 178 -0.02 14.89 5.66
C THR A 178 1.43 15.31 5.43
N ASP A 179 1.77 15.62 4.18
CA ASP A 179 3.12 16.03 3.80
C ASP A 179 3.32 17.54 3.93
N ALA A 180 2.21 18.31 3.87
CA ALA A 180 2.16 19.76 4.06
C ALA A 180 0.81 20.19 4.65
N ILE A 181 0.79 21.31 5.37
CA ILE A 181 -0.37 21.93 5.98
C ILE A 181 -0.46 23.39 5.49
#